data_5e5edd08d45bc99c3c628a67cea32c1d
#
_entry.id   5e5edd08d45bc99c3c628a67cea32c1d
#
_cell.length_a   1.000
_cell.length_b   1.000
_cell.length_c   1.000
_cell.angle_alpha   90.00
_cell.angle_beta   90.00
_cell.angle_gamma   90.00
#
_symmetry.space_group_name_H-M   'P 1'
#
loop_
_entity.id
_entity.type
_entity.pdbx_description
1 polymer ?
#
loop_
_entity_poly.entity_id
_entity_poly.type
_entity_poly.pdbx_seq_one_letter_code
_entity_poly.pdbx_strand_id
1 'polypeptide(L)'
;AISVPNIFMERMIARENFTLFDPHEILAVKGYSLEDYFDTEDEKEFTKRYIECEQDPNLHGIEVPALDMMKKIMRSAVETGTPFIFFRDTVNAANPNKHAGMIYASNLCHEIAQNVGFTNLAEEIINEDGTITTKTNTGDMVTCNLNSISLGRITDEELEENIALQIRMLDNVISINQAPVPESRMTSDKYRAIGLGTSGYHHYLVNHD
;
A
#
# COMPACT_ATOMS: atom_id res chain seq x y z
N ALA A 1 0.58 7.94 -6.34
CA ALA A 1 -0.49 6.98 -6.65
C ALA A 1 -1.84 7.48 -6.13
N ILE A 2 -2.92 6.95 -6.70
CA ILE A 2 -4.29 7.16 -6.23
C ILE A 2 -4.84 5.81 -5.80
N SER A 3 -5.28 5.71 -4.55
CA SER A 3 -5.96 4.52 -4.01
C SER A 3 -7.44 4.58 -4.39
N VAL A 4 -7.94 3.55 -5.06
CA VAL A 4 -9.33 3.48 -5.49
C VAL A 4 -10.02 2.25 -4.90
N PRO A 5 -11.19 2.41 -4.26
CA PRO A 5 -12.02 1.30 -3.80
C PRO A 5 -12.88 0.73 -4.93
N ASN A 6 -13.37 -0.49 -4.74
CA ASN A 6 -14.22 -1.16 -5.73
C ASN A 6 -15.49 -0.37 -6.07
N ILE A 7 -16.15 0.20 -5.07
CA ILE A 7 -17.37 1.02 -5.29
C ILE A 7 -17.14 2.21 -6.22
N PHE A 8 -15.93 2.82 -6.22
CA PHE A 8 -15.61 3.88 -7.18
C PHE A 8 -15.61 3.33 -8.61
N MET A 9 -15.03 2.15 -8.84
CA MET A 9 -14.99 1.51 -10.15
C MET A 9 -16.40 1.07 -10.59
N GLU A 10 -17.20 0.53 -9.67
CA GLU A 10 -18.60 0.15 -9.92
C GLU A 10 -19.43 1.37 -10.37
N ARG A 11 -19.34 2.49 -9.64
CA ARG A 11 -20.03 3.73 -10.00
C ARG A 11 -19.54 4.36 -11.30
N MET A 12 -18.24 4.27 -11.56
CA MET A 12 -17.69 4.72 -12.85
C MET A 12 -18.30 3.93 -14.02
N ILE A 13 -18.42 2.61 -13.90
CA ILE A 13 -19.05 1.75 -14.93
C ILE A 13 -20.53 2.09 -15.06
N ALA A 14 -21.23 2.27 -13.95
CA ALA A 14 -22.64 2.62 -13.90
C ALA A 14 -22.92 4.09 -14.32
N ARG A 15 -21.89 4.91 -14.48
CA ARG A 15 -21.98 6.37 -14.74
C ARG A 15 -22.68 7.14 -13.64
N GLU A 16 -22.49 6.72 -12.41
CA GLU A 16 -23.03 7.34 -11.21
C GLU A 16 -22.04 8.38 -10.61
N ASN A 17 -22.54 9.13 -9.64
CA ASN A 17 -21.70 10.04 -8.86
C ASN A 17 -20.94 9.26 -7.79
N PHE A 18 -19.78 9.79 -7.42
CA PHE A 18 -18.98 9.37 -6.29
C PHE A 18 -18.82 10.57 -5.34
N THR A 19 -19.04 10.35 -4.06
CA THR A 19 -19.00 11.40 -3.05
C THR A 19 -17.62 11.48 -2.40
N LEU A 20 -17.04 12.66 -2.41
CA LEU A 20 -15.78 12.96 -1.72
C LEU A 20 -16.09 13.52 -0.35
N PHE A 21 -15.50 12.95 0.69
CA PHE A 21 -15.65 13.40 2.07
C PHE A 21 -14.33 13.92 2.64
N ASP A 22 -14.45 14.80 3.63
CA ASP A 22 -13.32 15.11 4.51
C ASP A 22 -13.12 13.96 5.51
N PRO A 23 -11.92 13.29 5.53
CA PRO A 23 -11.66 12.19 6.45
C PRO A 23 -11.78 12.60 7.93
N HIS A 24 -11.42 13.85 8.26
CA HIS A 24 -11.53 14.36 9.62
C HIS A 24 -13.00 14.50 10.06
N GLU A 25 -13.87 14.96 9.16
CA GLU A 25 -15.30 15.04 9.45
C GLU A 25 -15.92 13.66 9.69
N ILE A 26 -15.56 12.65 8.84
CA ILE A 26 -16.01 11.28 9.06
C ILE A 26 -15.56 10.77 10.43
N LEU A 27 -14.28 10.95 10.77
CA LEU A 27 -13.76 10.52 12.08
C LEU A 27 -14.51 11.19 13.24
N ALA A 28 -14.80 12.48 13.14
CA ALA A 28 -15.51 13.24 14.17
C ALA A 28 -16.97 12.80 14.32
N VAL A 29 -17.68 12.51 13.23
CA VAL A 29 -19.11 12.16 13.23
C VAL A 29 -19.34 10.66 13.47
N LYS A 30 -18.55 9.80 12.82
CA LYS A 30 -18.73 8.35 12.86
C LYS A 30 -17.84 7.63 13.89
N GLY A 31 -16.74 8.25 14.34
CA GLY A 31 -15.78 7.63 15.25
C GLY A 31 -14.85 6.60 14.58
N TYR A 32 -14.84 6.53 13.25
CA TYR A 32 -13.93 5.65 12.47
C TYR A 32 -13.41 6.36 11.22
N SER A 33 -12.32 5.85 10.66
CA SER A 33 -11.83 6.26 9.34
C SER A 33 -12.25 5.24 8.27
N LEU A 34 -12.72 5.71 7.11
CA LEU A 34 -12.99 4.82 5.96
C LEU A 34 -11.72 4.15 5.44
N GLU A 35 -10.56 4.74 5.69
CA GLU A 35 -9.28 4.17 5.27
C GLU A 35 -8.95 2.84 5.94
N ASP A 36 -9.54 2.56 7.11
CA ASP A 36 -9.32 1.33 7.88
C ASP A 36 -10.08 0.12 7.34
N TYR A 37 -10.88 0.30 6.28
CA TYR A 37 -11.72 -0.75 5.71
C TYR A 37 -11.43 -0.99 4.23
N PHE A 38 -11.71 -2.21 3.79
CA PHE A 38 -11.66 -2.62 2.39
C PHE A 38 -12.73 -3.68 2.10
N ASP A 39 -13.03 -3.89 0.83
CA ASP A 39 -13.98 -4.89 0.38
C ASP A 39 -13.26 -6.18 -0.04
N THR A 40 -13.88 -7.32 0.28
CA THR A 40 -13.55 -8.63 -0.26
C THR A 40 -14.71 -9.15 -1.12
N GLU A 41 -14.59 -10.34 -1.67
CA GLU A 41 -15.73 -10.98 -2.39
C GLU A 41 -16.92 -11.22 -1.45
N ASP A 42 -16.64 -11.64 -0.21
CA ASP A 42 -17.65 -12.04 0.77
C ASP A 42 -18.13 -10.87 1.65
N GLU A 43 -17.26 -9.91 1.93
CA GLU A 43 -17.51 -8.81 2.86
C GLU A 43 -17.30 -7.45 2.20
N LYS A 44 -18.36 -6.65 2.15
CA LYS A 44 -18.38 -5.31 1.56
C LYS A 44 -18.32 -4.21 2.64
N GLU A 45 -17.36 -4.31 3.56
CA GLU A 45 -17.33 -3.45 4.75
C GLU A 45 -17.03 -1.99 4.43
N PHE A 46 -16.09 -1.73 3.49
CA PHE A 46 -15.84 -0.35 3.05
C PHE A 46 -17.07 0.23 2.32
N THR A 47 -17.60 -0.51 1.34
CA THR A 47 -18.77 -0.07 0.56
C THR A 47 -19.96 0.24 1.45
N LYS A 48 -20.25 -0.62 2.43
CA LYS A 48 -21.33 -0.41 3.39
C LYS A 48 -21.15 0.88 4.19
N ARG A 49 -19.97 1.08 4.79
CA ARG A 49 -19.68 2.30 5.58
C ARG A 49 -19.67 3.56 4.73
N TYR A 50 -19.17 3.46 3.52
CA TYR A 50 -19.19 4.56 2.58
C TYR A 50 -20.62 5.01 2.23
N ILE A 51 -21.52 4.06 1.95
CA ILE A 51 -22.94 4.35 1.70
C ILE A 51 -23.62 4.91 2.95
N GLU A 52 -23.29 4.40 4.14
CA GLU A 52 -23.76 4.96 5.41
C GLU A 52 -23.32 6.42 5.62
N CYS A 53 -22.12 6.78 5.15
CA CYS A 53 -21.66 8.18 5.17
C CYS A 53 -22.46 9.06 4.18
N GLU A 54 -22.76 8.56 2.99
CA GLU A 54 -23.56 9.29 2.01
C GLU A 54 -24.99 9.57 2.47
N GLN A 55 -25.52 8.71 3.34
CA GLN A 55 -26.87 8.83 3.88
C GLN A 55 -26.94 9.67 5.18
N ASP A 56 -25.80 10.04 5.75
CA ASP A 56 -25.76 10.76 7.01
C ASP A 56 -25.88 12.29 6.79
N PRO A 57 -26.94 12.92 7.28
CA PRO A 57 -27.16 14.37 7.09
C PRO A 57 -26.15 15.26 7.83
N ASN A 58 -25.33 14.70 8.73
CA ASN A 58 -24.31 15.43 9.46
C ASN A 58 -22.95 15.42 8.75
N LEU A 59 -22.83 14.73 7.61
CA LEU A 59 -21.62 14.71 6.79
C LEU A 59 -21.81 15.56 5.52
N HIS A 60 -20.79 16.34 5.19
CA HIS A 60 -20.78 17.20 4.01
C HIS A 60 -19.90 16.59 2.91
N GLY A 61 -20.54 15.91 1.97
CA GLY A 61 -19.86 15.31 0.83
C GLY A 61 -19.94 16.18 -0.42
N ILE A 62 -18.93 16.09 -1.27
CA ILE A 62 -18.93 16.70 -2.60
C ILE A 62 -19.15 15.62 -3.64
N GLU A 63 -20.32 15.62 -4.27
CA GLU A 63 -20.63 14.67 -5.35
C GLU A 63 -19.90 15.05 -6.64
N VAL A 64 -19.23 14.08 -7.25
CA VAL A 64 -18.57 14.23 -8.54
C VAL A 64 -18.92 13.06 -9.45
N PRO A 65 -19.11 13.24 -10.76
CA PRO A 65 -19.29 12.13 -11.68
C PRO A 65 -18.05 11.23 -11.68
N ALA A 66 -18.19 9.97 -11.25
CA ALA A 66 -17.06 9.04 -11.13
C ALA A 66 -16.32 8.84 -12.46
N LEU A 67 -17.06 8.79 -13.58
CA LEU A 67 -16.47 8.70 -14.92
C LEU A 67 -15.59 9.90 -15.27
N ASP A 68 -16.00 11.11 -14.91
CA ASP A 68 -15.23 12.32 -15.23
C ASP A 68 -13.99 12.45 -14.36
N MET A 69 -14.06 11.98 -13.11
CA MET A 69 -12.88 11.84 -12.26
C MET A 69 -11.89 10.84 -12.86
N MET A 70 -12.34 9.66 -13.28
CA MET A 70 -11.48 8.66 -13.92
C MET A 70 -10.86 9.20 -15.22
N LYS A 71 -11.60 9.94 -16.05
CA LYS A 71 -11.03 10.57 -17.25
C LYS A 71 -9.89 11.53 -16.93
N LYS A 72 -10.00 12.31 -15.82
CA LYS A 72 -8.91 13.20 -15.38
C LYS A 72 -7.68 12.41 -14.94
N ILE A 73 -7.89 11.34 -14.18
CA ILE A 73 -6.82 10.43 -13.74
C ILE A 73 -6.11 9.82 -14.95
N MET A 74 -6.87 9.26 -15.89
CA MET A 74 -6.32 8.62 -17.10
C MET A 74 -5.62 9.61 -18.00
N ARG A 75 -6.16 10.83 -18.18
CA ARG A 75 -5.49 11.88 -18.93
C ARG A 75 -4.12 12.21 -18.33
N SER A 76 -4.05 12.43 -17.03
CA SER A 76 -2.79 12.69 -16.33
C SER A 76 -1.80 11.53 -16.52
N ALA A 77 -2.26 10.29 -16.37
CA ALA A 77 -1.42 9.11 -16.54
C ALA A 77 -0.84 9.00 -17.96
N VAL A 78 -1.63 9.29 -18.99
CA VAL A 78 -1.17 9.27 -20.39
C VAL A 78 -0.21 10.42 -20.70
N GLU A 79 -0.50 11.63 -20.20
CA GLU A 79 0.30 12.83 -20.49
C GLU A 79 1.62 12.87 -19.71
N THR A 80 1.65 12.34 -18.48
CA THR A 80 2.79 12.48 -17.55
C THR A 80 3.38 11.17 -17.02
N GLY A 81 2.74 10.02 -17.28
CA GLY A 81 3.09 8.72 -16.70
C GLY A 81 2.62 8.53 -15.25
N THR A 82 1.90 9.51 -14.68
CA THR A 82 1.39 9.50 -13.31
C THR A 82 -0.04 10.08 -13.26
N PRO A 83 -0.85 9.74 -12.24
CA PRO A 83 -0.59 8.88 -11.10
C PRO A 83 -0.69 7.38 -11.45
N PHE A 84 -0.08 6.52 -10.65
CA PHE A 84 -0.40 5.10 -10.63
C PHE A 84 -1.73 4.88 -9.90
N ILE A 85 -2.48 3.84 -10.30
CA ILE A 85 -3.74 3.48 -9.66
C ILE A 85 -3.49 2.28 -8.75
N PHE A 86 -3.87 2.42 -7.48
CA PHE A 86 -3.79 1.37 -6.48
C PHE A 86 -5.19 0.84 -6.18
N PHE A 87 -5.49 -0.37 -6.64
CA PHE A 87 -6.77 -1.03 -6.41
C PHE A 87 -6.80 -1.60 -4.99
N ARG A 88 -7.14 -0.76 -4.02
CA ARG A 88 -7.01 -1.02 -2.60
C ARG A 88 -7.69 -2.31 -2.14
N ASP A 89 -8.92 -2.54 -2.55
CA ASP A 89 -9.69 -3.69 -2.12
C ASP A 89 -9.09 -4.99 -2.68
N THR A 90 -8.74 -5.00 -3.97
CA THR A 90 -8.08 -6.15 -4.62
C THR A 90 -6.75 -6.50 -3.96
N VAL A 91 -5.92 -5.48 -3.67
CA VAL A 91 -4.62 -5.68 -3.01
C VAL A 91 -4.79 -6.24 -1.61
N ASN A 92 -5.71 -5.70 -0.82
CA ASN A 92 -5.97 -6.19 0.53
C ASN A 92 -6.66 -7.56 0.54
N ALA A 93 -7.54 -7.84 -0.41
CA ALA A 93 -8.12 -9.17 -0.58
C ALA A 93 -7.06 -10.24 -0.88
N ALA A 94 -6.01 -9.89 -1.62
CA ALA A 94 -4.88 -10.77 -1.93
C ALA A 94 -3.75 -10.75 -0.89
N ASN A 95 -3.81 -9.89 0.14
CA ASN A 95 -2.76 -9.73 1.14
C ASN A 95 -2.55 -11.04 1.95
N PRO A 96 -1.37 -11.68 1.89
CA PRO A 96 -1.10 -12.90 2.66
C PRO A 96 -0.97 -12.63 4.17
N ASN A 97 -0.76 -11.38 4.57
CA ASN A 97 -0.57 -10.94 5.95
C ASN A 97 -1.77 -10.19 6.52
N LYS A 98 -3.00 -10.50 6.09
CA LYS A 98 -4.24 -9.87 6.59
C LYS A 98 -4.35 -9.89 8.12
N HIS A 99 -3.82 -10.96 8.75
CA HIS A 99 -3.81 -11.14 10.20
C HIS A 99 -2.95 -10.12 10.96
N ALA A 100 -2.00 -9.47 10.28
CA ALA A 100 -1.07 -8.51 10.87
C ALA A 100 -1.46 -7.05 10.59
N GLY A 101 -2.40 -6.80 9.69
CA GLY A 101 -2.85 -5.45 9.37
C GLY A 101 -3.26 -5.27 7.91
N MET A 102 -3.40 -4.03 7.51
CA MET A 102 -3.88 -3.60 6.20
C MET A 102 -2.76 -2.94 5.41
N ILE A 103 -2.87 -3.01 4.07
CA ILE A 103 -2.03 -2.28 3.13
C ILE A 103 -2.75 -0.99 2.75
N TYR A 104 -2.25 0.15 3.23
CA TYR A 104 -2.87 1.48 2.98
C TYR A 104 -2.39 2.11 1.69
N ALA A 105 -1.13 1.90 1.33
CA ALA A 105 -0.50 2.51 0.18
C ALA A 105 0.65 1.64 -0.35
N SER A 106 1.19 2.04 -1.49
CA SER A 106 2.39 1.47 -2.09
C SER A 106 3.54 2.49 -2.06
N ASN A 107 4.75 2.05 -2.40
CA ASN A 107 5.91 2.93 -2.60
C ASN A 107 5.79 3.77 -3.89
N LEU A 108 6.81 4.58 -4.19
CA LEU A 108 6.84 5.47 -5.36
C LEU A 108 6.63 4.71 -6.68
N CYS A 109 7.35 3.60 -6.88
CA CYS A 109 7.30 2.80 -8.11
C CYS A 109 6.13 1.81 -8.15
N HIS A 110 5.36 1.70 -7.07
CA HIS A 110 4.12 0.91 -6.96
C HIS A 110 4.28 -0.61 -6.94
N GLU A 111 5.49 -1.13 -6.72
CA GLU A 111 5.76 -2.56 -6.66
C GLU A 111 5.68 -3.15 -5.24
N ILE A 112 5.63 -2.32 -4.18
CA ILE A 112 5.60 -2.78 -2.80
C ILE A 112 4.18 -2.71 -2.24
N ALA A 113 3.69 -3.84 -1.76
CA ALA A 113 2.41 -3.96 -1.07
C ALA A 113 2.64 -4.65 0.29
N GLN A 114 2.85 -3.86 1.34
CA GLN A 114 3.10 -4.35 2.70
C GLN A 114 2.18 -3.65 3.70
N ASN A 115 1.90 -4.35 4.80
CA ASN A 115 1.14 -3.80 5.91
C ASN A 115 1.88 -2.60 6.51
N VAL A 116 1.11 -1.59 6.91
CA VAL A 116 1.62 -0.39 7.58
C VAL A 116 0.80 -0.13 8.83
N GLY A 117 1.44 -0.16 9.98
CA GLY A 117 0.84 0.24 11.25
C GLY A 117 1.06 1.73 11.53
N PHE A 118 0.16 2.33 12.30
CA PHE A 118 0.25 3.74 12.68
C PHE A 118 1.21 3.96 13.84
N THR A 119 1.93 5.08 13.82
CA THR A 119 2.69 5.57 14.97
C THR A 119 1.78 6.43 15.85
N ASN A 120 1.73 6.12 17.14
CA ASN A 120 0.95 6.86 18.12
C ASN A 120 1.89 7.50 19.16
N LEU A 121 1.69 8.78 19.45
CA LEU A 121 2.29 9.43 20.60
C LEU A 121 1.70 8.81 21.87
N ALA A 122 2.55 8.16 22.68
CA ALA A 122 2.11 7.52 23.93
C ALA A 122 2.23 8.46 25.13
N GLU A 123 3.31 9.23 25.19
CA GLU A 123 3.62 10.10 26.33
C GLU A 123 4.58 11.22 25.90
N GLU A 124 4.39 12.40 26.48
CA GLU A 124 5.31 13.52 26.35
C GLU A 124 5.59 14.08 27.74
N ILE A 125 6.86 14.09 28.14
CA ILE A 125 7.31 14.52 29.46
C ILE A 125 8.21 15.75 29.28
N ILE A 126 7.83 16.85 29.91
CA ILE A 126 8.70 18.04 30.03
C ILE A 126 9.56 17.87 31.29
N ASN A 127 10.85 17.71 31.10
CA ASN A 127 11.81 17.53 32.20
C ASN A 127 12.18 18.86 32.85
N GLU A 128 12.63 18.81 34.09
CA GLU A 128 13.01 20.00 34.86
C GLU A 128 14.23 20.74 34.25
N ASP A 129 15.08 20.06 33.48
CA ASP A 129 16.22 20.63 32.77
C ASP A 129 15.86 21.34 31.44
N GLY A 130 14.56 21.40 31.11
CA GLY A 130 14.03 22.01 29.89
C GLY A 130 14.07 21.09 28.66
N THR A 131 14.46 19.82 28.81
CA THR A 131 14.36 18.85 27.72
C THR A 131 12.94 18.25 27.64
N ILE A 132 12.57 17.77 26.44
CA ILE A 132 11.33 17.06 26.22
C ILE A 132 11.65 15.60 25.87
N THR A 133 11.12 14.67 26.64
CA THR A 133 11.18 13.24 26.30
C THR A 133 9.87 12.82 25.67
N THR A 134 9.93 12.35 24.43
CA THR A 134 8.76 11.84 23.72
C THR A 134 8.83 10.32 23.65
N LYS A 135 7.74 9.65 24.03
CA LYS A 135 7.60 8.21 23.97
C LYS A 135 6.53 7.89 22.92
N THR A 136 6.88 7.12 21.93
CA THR A 136 5.97 6.72 20.86
C THR A 136 5.83 5.21 20.78
N ASN A 137 4.63 4.76 20.47
CA ASN A 137 4.42 3.41 19.97
C ASN A 137 4.60 3.47 18.46
N THR A 138 5.74 3.00 18.00
CA THR A 138 6.08 3.09 16.58
C THR A 138 5.20 2.17 15.75
N GLY A 139 4.65 2.72 14.66
CA GLY A 139 4.07 1.96 13.57
C GLY A 139 5.13 1.31 12.69
N ASP A 140 4.68 0.78 11.56
CA ASP A 140 5.58 0.15 10.60
C ASP A 140 6.13 1.20 9.60
N MET A 141 7.44 1.20 9.39
CA MET A 141 8.12 1.97 8.36
C MET A 141 8.76 1.01 7.35
N VAL A 142 8.03 0.76 6.27
CA VAL A 142 8.42 -0.20 5.24
C VAL A 142 9.59 0.31 4.42
N THR A 143 10.56 -0.56 4.15
CA THR A 143 11.70 -0.31 3.26
C THR A 143 11.75 -1.32 2.13
N CYS A 144 12.20 -0.87 0.96
CA CYS A 144 12.42 -1.71 -0.20
C CYS A 144 13.74 -2.47 -0.06
N ASN A 145 13.69 -3.80 -0.23
CA ASN A 145 14.84 -4.67 -0.26
C ASN A 145 14.69 -5.60 -1.48
N LEU A 146 15.24 -5.16 -2.61
CA LEU A 146 14.91 -5.68 -3.94
C LEU A 146 16.12 -6.19 -4.68
N ASN A 147 15.92 -7.25 -5.49
CA ASN A 147 16.86 -7.76 -6.48
C ASN A 147 16.10 -8.30 -7.70
N SER A 148 16.81 -8.61 -8.78
CA SER A 148 16.20 -9.15 -10.00
C SER A 148 17.12 -10.13 -10.69
N ILE A 149 16.55 -11.25 -11.18
CA ILE A 149 17.24 -12.24 -12.01
C ILE A 149 17.03 -11.88 -13.49
N SER A 150 18.12 -11.88 -14.25
CA SER A 150 18.06 -11.73 -15.71
C SER A 150 17.82 -13.09 -16.38
N LEU A 151 16.56 -13.43 -16.62
CA LEU A 151 16.16 -14.75 -17.15
C LEU A 151 16.77 -15.08 -18.51
N GLY A 152 16.98 -14.08 -19.37
CA GLY A 152 17.60 -14.32 -20.68
C GLY A 152 19.12 -14.59 -20.64
N ARG A 153 19.75 -14.61 -19.45
CA ARG A 153 21.19 -14.81 -19.25
C ARG A 153 21.52 -15.95 -18.28
N ILE A 154 20.54 -16.70 -17.85
CA ILE A 154 20.68 -17.83 -16.93
C ILE A 154 20.09 -19.05 -17.62
N THR A 155 20.68 -20.22 -17.39
CA THR A 155 20.10 -21.49 -17.85
C THR A 155 19.08 -22.02 -16.85
N ASP A 156 18.22 -22.92 -17.30
CA ASP A 156 17.21 -23.54 -16.43
C ASP A 156 17.85 -24.36 -15.28
N GLU A 157 19.01 -24.96 -15.54
CA GLU A 157 19.76 -25.72 -14.54
C GLU A 157 20.35 -24.82 -13.44
N GLU A 158 20.69 -23.57 -13.76
CA GLU A 158 21.25 -22.60 -12.81
C GLU A 158 20.17 -21.84 -12.02
N LEU A 159 18.91 -21.89 -12.46
CA LEU A 159 17.83 -21.05 -11.96
C LEU A 159 17.58 -21.27 -10.47
N GLU A 160 17.49 -22.54 -10.03
CA GLU A 160 17.21 -22.88 -8.63
C GLU A 160 18.31 -22.39 -7.69
N GLU A 161 19.59 -22.62 -8.04
CA GLU A 161 20.74 -22.18 -7.24
C GLU A 161 20.79 -20.64 -7.15
N ASN A 162 20.56 -19.96 -8.27
CA ASN A 162 20.55 -18.49 -8.31
C ASN A 162 19.41 -17.90 -7.47
N ILE A 163 18.20 -18.48 -7.50
CA ILE A 163 17.09 -18.06 -6.64
C ILE A 163 17.48 -18.22 -5.17
N ALA A 164 17.99 -19.38 -4.78
CA ALA A 164 18.39 -19.65 -3.40
C ALA A 164 19.48 -18.69 -2.91
N LEU A 165 20.47 -18.40 -3.76
CA LEU A 165 21.55 -17.46 -3.44
C LEU A 165 21.01 -16.04 -3.28
N GLN A 166 20.17 -15.58 -4.18
CA GLN A 166 19.63 -14.20 -4.14
C GLN A 166 18.68 -13.98 -2.97
N ILE A 167 17.83 -14.95 -2.63
CA ILE A 167 17.01 -14.89 -1.41
C ILE A 167 17.89 -14.76 -0.17
N ARG A 168 18.96 -15.55 -0.07
CA ARG A 168 19.92 -15.44 1.05
C ARG A 168 20.63 -14.10 1.08
N MET A 169 21.01 -13.56 -0.08
CA MET A 169 21.62 -12.22 -0.17
C MET A 169 20.65 -11.14 0.33
N LEU A 170 19.40 -11.16 -0.12
CA LEU A 170 18.38 -10.21 0.30
C LEU A 170 18.11 -10.28 1.81
N ASP A 171 18.00 -11.48 2.37
CA ASP A 171 17.83 -11.68 3.82
C ASP A 171 19.04 -11.17 4.62
N ASN A 172 20.26 -11.45 4.14
CA ASN A 172 21.48 -10.96 4.76
C ASN A 172 21.56 -9.42 4.73
N VAL A 173 21.13 -8.77 3.63
CA VAL A 173 21.09 -7.30 3.54
C VAL A 173 20.22 -6.71 4.63
N ILE A 174 19.06 -7.30 4.95
CA ILE A 174 18.24 -6.85 6.08
C ILE A 174 19.03 -6.87 7.39
N SER A 175 19.83 -7.92 7.61
CA SER A 175 20.58 -8.12 8.86
C SER A 175 21.77 -7.16 9.02
N ILE A 176 22.46 -6.85 7.91
CA ILE A 176 23.70 -6.06 7.95
C ILE A 176 23.50 -4.57 7.63
N ASN A 177 22.35 -4.20 7.03
CA ASN A 177 22.08 -2.83 6.65
C ASN A 177 21.88 -1.93 7.89
N GLN A 178 22.47 -0.74 7.83
CA GLN A 178 22.26 0.28 8.85
C GLN A 178 21.05 1.14 8.45
N ALA A 179 19.90 0.83 9.03
CA ALA A 179 18.69 1.63 8.82
C ALA A 179 18.90 3.05 9.37
N PRO A 180 18.51 4.09 8.63
CA PRO A 180 18.70 5.49 9.05
C PRO A 180 17.85 5.88 10.26
N VAL A 181 16.76 5.16 10.50
CA VAL A 181 15.85 5.39 11.62
C VAL A 181 15.45 4.06 12.27
N PRO A 182 15.22 4.05 13.60
CA PRO A 182 14.90 2.81 14.34
C PRO A 182 13.65 2.10 13.84
N GLU A 183 12.62 2.84 13.44
CA GLU A 183 11.33 2.33 12.98
C GLU A 183 11.50 1.44 11.74
N SER A 184 12.34 1.86 10.81
CA SER A 184 12.67 1.10 9.60
C SER A 184 13.40 -0.20 9.95
N ARG A 185 14.31 -0.17 10.93
CA ARG A 185 15.00 -1.35 11.42
C ARG A 185 14.02 -2.34 12.06
N MET A 186 13.16 -1.85 12.96
CA MET A 186 12.16 -2.67 13.66
C MET A 186 11.21 -3.34 12.66
N THR A 187 10.72 -2.60 11.65
CA THR A 187 9.84 -3.11 10.62
C THR A 187 10.52 -4.17 9.75
N SER A 188 11.76 -3.92 9.34
CA SER A 188 12.54 -4.87 8.54
C SER A 188 12.84 -6.16 9.30
N ASP A 189 13.19 -6.07 10.59
CA ASP A 189 13.42 -7.25 11.44
C ASP A 189 12.11 -8.03 11.70
N LYS A 190 10.98 -7.33 11.85
CA LYS A 190 9.67 -7.93 12.09
C LYS A 190 9.14 -8.74 10.92
N TYR A 191 9.23 -8.21 9.71
CA TYR A 191 8.61 -8.83 8.53
C TYR A 191 9.64 -9.52 7.62
N ARG A 192 10.89 -9.09 7.63
CA ARG A 192 11.95 -9.56 6.73
C ARG A 192 11.50 -9.61 5.27
N ALA A 193 10.77 -8.59 4.85
CA ALA A 193 10.20 -8.51 3.53
C ALA A 193 11.28 -8.31 2.46
N ILE A 194 11.24 -9.15 1.43
CA ILE A 194 12.14 -9.12 0.28
C ILE A 194 11.34 -9.12 -1.02
N GLY A 195 11.91 -8.56 -2.07
CA GLY A 195 11.36 -8.62 -3.42
C GLY A 195 12.42 -9.17 -4.38
N LEU A 196 12.22 -10.40 -4.84
CA LEU A 196 13.02 -11.01 -5.89
C LEU A 196 12.20 -11.00 -7.19
N GLY A 197 12.56 -10.09 -8.10
CA GLY A 197 11.93 -9.95 -9.40
C GLY A 197 12.67 -10.67 -10.52
N THR A 198 12.12 -10.56 -11.72
CA THR A 198 12.74 -11.07 -12.94
C THR A 198 12.81 -9.97 -14.00
N SER A 199 13.86 -9.99 -14.81
CA SER A 199 14.01 -9.18 -15.99
C SER A 199 14.32 -10.06 -17.20
N GLY A 200 14.10 -9.54 -18.43
CA GLY A 200 14.42 -10.27 -19.65
C GLY A 200 13.52 -11.48 -19.92
N TYR A 201 12.27 -11.48 -19.43
CA TYR A 201 11.34 -12.59 -19.67
C TYR A 201 11.05 -12.82 -21.17
N HIS A 202 10.87 -11.75 -21.94
CA HIS A 202 10.70 -11.86 -23.39
C HIS A 202 11.95 -12.48 -24.06
N HIS A 203 13.15 -12.09 -23.64
CA HIS A 203 14.40 -12.69 -24.13
C HIS A 203 14.48 -14.17 -23.78
N TYR A 204 14.07 -14.55 -22.57
CA TYR A 204 13.99 -15.96 -22.15
C TYR A 204 13.05 -16.75 -23.08
N LEU A 205 11.84 -16.25 -23.34
CA LEU A 205 10.88 -16.91 -24.23
C LEU A 205 11.44 -17.11 -25.65
N VAL A 206 12.09 -16.08 -26.22
CA VAL A 206 12.70 -16.18 -27.56
C VAL A 206 13.82 -17.23 -27.63
N ASN A 207 14.50 -17.50 -26.54
CA ASN A 207 15.57 -18.51 -26.49
C ASN A 207 15.04 -19.94 -26.28
N HIS A 208 13.76 -20.10 -25.88
CA HIS A 208 13.15 -21.38 -25.54
C HIS A 208 12.00 -21.79 -26.50
N ASP A 209 11.73 -21.00 -27.53
CA ASP A 209 10.88 -21.35 -28.67
C ASP A 209 11.72 -22.06 -29.77
#